data_bc57c09e3664ed61c18f98aec69d41d7
#
_entry.id   bc57c09e3664ed61c18f98aec69d41d7
#
_cell.length_a   1.000
_cell.length_b   1.000
_cell.length_c   1.000
_cell.angle_alpha   90.00
_cell.angle_beta   90.00
_cell.angle_gamma   90.00
#
_symmetry.space_group_name_H-M   'P 1'
#
loop_
_entity.id
_entity.type
_entity.pdbx_description
1 polymer ?
#
loop_
_entity_poly.entity_id
_entity_poly.type
_entity_poly.pdbx_seq_one_letter_code
_entity_poly.pdbx_strand_id
1 'polypeptide(L)'
;LINIPGTPASVATCFDGTPLARKGQAYKALGVGTVFSFLGTIFGILILVFVSPIIANFALKFGPAEYFSVSVFALTLIASLAGKSLIKGLISAALGIMFITVGAAPIDAVSRYTFGFSGLRGGFDILTVLVGLYAISEILSTAANKKALAAGSGQVMQFSGKGFGFTLKEFLSQKWNFLISALIGTGIGVLPGIGGATSNLLAYTVIKNKSKTPEKFGTGIIDGVVASESANNATIGGAMIPLLTLGIPGDAATAMLLGGLIVHGVQPGPLLFTTHPDVVYGVFAAMVVASILMILVQMFGLRLFAKVLKVPKYYLMPIIIVLCVVGAFALNNRLFDCWSIIFFGLVGYAMSKFDIPLAPMIMSFVLGETI
;
A
#
# COMPACT_ATOMS: atom_id res chain seq x y z
N LEU A 1 -4.96 12.96 -12.43
CA LEU A 1 -5.46 14.02 -13.31
C LEU A 1 -4.40 14.98 -13.82
N ILE A 2 -3.39 15.24 -13.03
CA ILE A 2 -2.26 16.14 -13.35
C ILE A 2 -1.02 15.37 -13.87
N ASN A 3 -1.21 14.13 -14.27
CA ASN A 3 -0.16 13.21 -14.73
C ASN A 3 0.96 12.95 -13.70
N ILE A 4 0.66 13.12 -12.43
CA ILE A 4 1.55 12.79 -11.32
C ILE A 4 0.83 11.74 -10.49
N PRO A 5 1.23 10.46 -10.56
CA PRO A 5 0.66 9.44 -9.69
C PRO A 5 1.04 9.74 -8.24
N GLY A 6 0.06 9.74 -7.35
CA GLY A 6 0.30 9.95 -5.91
C GLY A 6 1.03 8.79 -5.26
N THR A 7 0.82 7.59 -5.82
CA THR A 7 1.46 6.34 -5.40
C THR A 7 1.76 5.48 -6.63
N PRO A 8 2.67 4.50 -6.55
CA PRO A 8 2.88 3.52 -7.61
C PRO A 8 1.59 2.79 -8.02
N ALA A 9 0.69 2.60 -7.06
CA ALA A 9 -0.59 1.94 -7.26
C ALA A 9 -1.63 2.77 -8.07
N SER A 10 -1.34 4.03 -8.40
CA SER A 10 -2.19 4.89 -9.24
C SER A 10 -1.61 5.21 -10.61
N VAL A 11 -0.50 4.56 -10.99
CA VAL A 11 0.20 4.84 -12.26
C VAL A 11 -0.68 4.54 -13.47
N ALA A 12 -1.31 3.36 -13.52
CA ALA A 12 -2.13 2.98 -14.68
C ALA A 12 -3.40 3.83 -14.81
N THR A 13 -3.94 4.32 -13.68
CA THR A 13 -5.06 5.25 -13.70
C THR A 13 -4.73 6.56 -14.43
N CYS A 14 -3.46 7.00 -14.35
CA CYS A 14 -3.02 8.20 -15.06
C CYS A 14 -3.01 8.03 -16.58
N PHE A 15 -2.89 6.81 -17.10
CA PHE A 15 -2.82 6.57 -18.55
C PHE A 15 -4.08 7.05 -19.27
N ASP A 16 -5.25 6.84 -18.70
CA ASP A 16 -6.53 7.29 -19.24
C ASP A 16 -7.15 8.45 -18.46
N GLY A 17 -6.96 8.49 -17.15
CA GLY A 17 -7.51 9.56 -16.31
C GLY A 17 -6.97 10.94 -16.67
N THR A 18 -5.68 11.05 -16.99
CA THR A 18 -5.08 12.34 -17.41
C THR A 18 -5.55 12.81 -18.78
N PRO A 19 -5.52 11.97 -19.85
CA PRO A 19 -6.08 12.36 -21.14
C PRO A 19 -7.58 12.70 -21.07
N LEU A 20 -8.38 11.97 -20.27
CA LEU A 20 -9.79 12.27 -20.06
C LEU A 20 -9.99 13.66 -19.44
N ALA A 21 -9.18 13.98 -18.43
CA ALA A 21 -9.19 15.28 -17.80
C ALA A 21 -8.75 16.42 -18.76
N ARG A 22 -7.75 16.19 -19.61
CA ARG A 22 -7.31 17.15 -20.65
C ARG A 22 -8.39 17.40 -21.71
N LYS A 23 -9.27 16.45 -21.95
CA LYS A 23 -10.46 16.61 -22.80
C LYS A 23 -11.59 17.41 -22.12
N GLY A 24 -11.37 18.00 -20.96
CA GLY A 24 -12.39 18.74 -20.20
C GLY A 24 -13.32 17.84 -19.37
N GLN A 25 -13.06 16.53 -19.32
CA GLN A 25 -13.88 15.54 -18.60
C GLN A 25 -13.24 15.13 -17.26
N ALA A 26 -12.55 16.04 -16.58
CA ALA A 26 -11.90 15.78 -15.29
C ALA A 26 -12.87 15.25 -14.24
N TYR A 27 -14.07 15.83 -14.19
CA TYR A 27 -15.11 15.41 -13.27
C TYR A 27 -15.57 13.96 -13.51
N LYS A 28 -15.69 13.55 -14.78
CA LYS A 28 -16.00 12.17 -15.16
C LYS A 28 -14.88 11.21 -14.76
N ALA A 29 -13.62 11.57 -15.02
CA ALA A 29 -12.47 10.77 -14.65
C ALA A 29 -12.44 10.50 -13.14
N LEU A 30 -12.69 11.54 -12.32
CA LEU A 30 -12.76 11.43 -10.87
C LEU A 30 -13.95 10.61 -10.41
N GLY A 31 -15.13 10.85 -10.97
CA GLY A 31 -16.33 10.11 -10.60
C GLY A 31 -16.22 8.61 -10.90
N VAL A 32 -15.71 8.25 -12.08
CA VAL A 32 -15.43 6.85 -12.44
C VAL A 32 -14.41 6.27 -11.48
N GLY A 33 -13.30 6.97 -11.24
CA GLY A 33 -12.27 6.54 -10.29
C GLY A 33 -12.87 6.29 -8.90
N THR A 34 -13.59 7.26 -8.34
CA THR A 34 -14.20 7.15 -7.00
C THR A 34 -15.16 5.98 -6.87
N VAL A 35 -16.09 5.83 -7.83
CA VAL A 35 -17.12 4.78 -7.76
C VAL A 35 -16.49 3.40 -7.92
N PHE A 36 -15.59 3.21 -8.88
CA PHE A 36 -14.97 1.91 -9.10
C PHE A 36 -13.89 1.57 -8.07
N SER A 37 -13.27 2.55 -7.42
CA SER A 37 -12.46 2.35 -6.21
C SER A 37 -13.31 1.80 -5.06
N PHE A 38 -14.45 2.44 -4.79
CA PHE A 38 -15.39 1.98 -3.76
C PHE A 38 -15.87 0.55 -4.03
N LEU A 39 -16.33 0.28 -5.25
CA LEU A 39 -16.82 -1.06 -5.63
C LEU A 39 -15.70 -2.10 -5.56
N GLY A 40 -14.48 -1.76 -5.99
CA GLY A 40 -13.31 -2.63 -5.89
C GLY A 40 -13.00 -2.99 -4.43
N THR A 41 -12.99 -1.98 -3.54
CA THR A 41 -12.79 -2.21 -2.11
C THR A 41 -13.87 -3.12 -1.53
N ILE A 42 -15.15 -2.84 -1.79
CA ILE A 42 -16.26 -3.68 -1.29
C ILE A 42 -16.15 -5.09 -1.83
N PHE A 43 -15.83 -5.29 -3.11
CA PHE A 43 -15.60 -6.61 -3.67
C PHE A 43 -14.46 -7.36 -2.96
N GLY A 44 -13.33 -6.68 -2.75
CA GLY A 44 -12.19 -7.25 -2.00
C GLY A 44 -12.57 -7.63 -0.56
N ILE A 45 -13.34 -6.78 0.13
CA ILE A 45 -13.84 -7.07 1.49
C ILE A 45 -14.79 -8.28 1.47
N LEU A 46 -15.67 -8.39 0.51
CA LEU A 46 -16.55 -9.57 0.39
C LEU A 46 -15.74 -10.86 0.26
N ILE A 47 -14.75 -10.87 -0.65
CA ILE A 47 -13.85 -12.02 -0.78
C ILE A 47 -13.09 -12.28 0.54
N LEU A 48 -12.58 -11.25 1.18
CA LEU A 48 -11.91 -11.37 2.49
C LEU A 48 -12.80 -12.04 3.52
N VAL A 49 -14.04 -11.57 3.68
CA VAL A 49 -15.00 -12.10 4.69
C VAL A 49 -15.30 -13.58 4.47
N PHE A 50 -15.47 -14.00 3.21
CA PHE A 50 -15.80 -15.40 2.92
C PHE A 50 -14.58 -16.32 2.84
N VAL A 51 -13.44 -15.84 2.37
CA VAL A 51 -12.26 -16.66 2.10
C VAL A 51 -11.35 -16.75 3.32
N SER A 52 -11.20 -15.70 4.11
CA SER A 52 -10.23 -15.69 5.22
C SER A 52 -10.54 -16.74 6.31
N PRO A 53 -11.79 -17.01 6.73
CA PRO A 53 -12.04 -18.05 7.72
C PRO A 53 -11.68 -19.46 7.19
N ILE A 54 -11.88 -19.70 5.89
CA ILE A 54 -11.54 -20.98 5.25
C ILE A 54 -10.02 -21.18 5.27
N ILE A 55 -9.27 -20.15 4.90
CA ILE A 55 -7.80 -20.19 4.91
C ILE A 55 -7.28 -20.30 6.34
N ALA A 56 -7.85 -19.56 7.31
CA ALA A 56 -7.46 -19.64 8.72
C ALA A 56 -7.63 -21.08 9.26
N ASN A 57 -8.77 -21.71 9.02
CA ASN A 57 -9.03 -23.10 9.42
C ASN A 57 -8.06 -24.10 8.78
N PHE A 58 -7.61 -23.83 7.55
CA PHE A 58 -6.57 -24.65 6.91
C PHE A 58 -5.21 -24.40 7.54
N ALA A 59 -4.88 -23.14 7.83
CA ALA A 59 -3.61 -22.73 8.42
C ALA A 59 -3.44 -23.21 9.87
N LEU A 60 -4.54 -23.49 10.61
CA LEU A 60 -4.47 -24.12 11.93
C LEU A 60 -3.83 -25.52 11.91
N LYS A 61 -3.75 -26.15 10.75
CA LYS A 61 -3.09 -27.44 10.57
C LYS A 61 -1.57 -27.31 10.33
N PHE A 62 -1.07 -26.10 10.18
CA PHE A 62 0.33 -25.83 9.95
C PHE A 62 1.14 -25.98 11.23
N GLY A 63 2.24 -26.70 11.17
CA GLY A 63 3.27 -26.70 12.19
C GLY A 63 4.37 -25.65 11.91
N PRO A 64 5.39 -25.58 12.76
CA PRO A 64 6.50 -24.63 12.60
C PRO A 64 7.21 -24.72 11.24
N ALA A 65 7.34 -25.95 10.69
CA ALA A 65 7.99 -26.18 9.39
C ALA A 65 7.21 -25.59 8.23
N GLU A 66 5.87 -25.67 8.26
CA GLU A 66 4.99 -25.08 7.26
C GLU A 66 5.03 -23.56 7.33
N TYR A 67 5.01 -22.97 8.53
CA TYR A 67 5.14 -21.51 8.72
C TYR A 67 6.48 -21.01 8.19
N PHE A 68 7.59 -21.68 8.52
CA PHE A 68 8.91 -21.36 7.97
C PHE A 68 8.90 -21.41 6.44
N SER A 69 8.33 -22.50 5.87
CA SER A 69 8.25 -22.69 4.42
C SER A 69 7.43 -21.57 3.74
N VAL A 70 6.31 -21.17 4.34
CA VAL A 70 5.47 -20.07 3.82
C VAL A 70 6.22 -18.74 3.91
N SER A 71 6.96 -18.48 4.99
CA SER A 71 7.76 -17.28 5.14
C SER A 71 8.89 -17.21 4.10
N VAL A 72 9.60 -18.30 3.88
CA VAL A 72 10.63 -18.42 2.83
C VAL A 72 10.01 -18.24 1.44
N PHE A 73 8.85 -18.85 1.19
CA PHE A 73 8.12 -18.67 -0.07
C PHE A 73 7.72 -17.21 -0.28
N ALA A 74 7.18 -16.54 0.75
CA ALA A 74 6.85 -15.11 0.70
C ALA A 74 8.07 -14.25 0.38
N LEU A 75 9.23 -14.54 1.00
CA LEU A 75 10.49 -13.85 0.68
C LEU A 75 10.95 -14.09 -0.76
N THR A 76 10.83 -15.31 -1.28
CA THR A 76 11.20 -15.60 -2.68
C THR A 76 10.29 -14.89 -3.67
N LEU A 77 8.98 -14.83 -3.39
CA LEU A 77 8.04 -14.05 -4.20
C LEU A 77 8.42 -12.57 -4.20
N ILE A 78 8.69 -11.99 -3.04
CA ILE A 78 9.09 -10.60 -2.90
C ILE A 78 10.38 -10.31 -3.68
N ALA A 79 11.38 -11.19 -3.55
CA ALA A 79 12.65 -11.04 -4.26
C ALA A 79 12.48 -11.13 -5.79
N SER A 80 11.62 -12.04 -6.28
CA SER A 80 11.35 -12.22 -7.71
C SER A 80 10.52 -11.09 -8.32
N LEU A 81 9.66 -10.48 -7.52
CA LEU A 81 8.75 -9.38 -7.92
C LEU A 81 9.34 -7.98 -7.65
N ALA A 82 10.50 -7.91 -7.02
CA ALA A 82 11.15 -6.67 -6.59
C ALA A 82 11.66 -5.78 -7.73
N GLY A 83 11.11 -5.90 -8.93
CA GLY A 83 11.38 -5.01 -10.05
C GLY A 83 12.40 -5.56 -11.04
N LYS A 84 13.19 -4.67 -11.65
CA LYS A 84 14.03 -4.98 -12.82
C LYS A 84 15.24 -5.88 -12.53
N SER A 85 15.57 -6.17 -11.28
CA SER A 85 16.77 -6.92 -10.88
C SER A 85 16.53 -7.78 -9.65
N LEU A 86 16.59 -9.10 -9.82
CA LEU A 86 16.52 -10.08 -8.72
C LEU A 86 17.60 -9.80 -7.67
N ILE A 87 18.82 -9.47 -8.09
CA ILE A 87 19.94 -9.19 -7.18
C ILE A 87 19.61 -8.00 -6.27
N LYS A 88 19.06 -6.91 -6.82
CA LYS A 88 18.67 -5.75 -6.01
C LYS A 88 17.53 -6.09 -5.03
N GLY A 89 16.60 -6.96 -5.43
CA GLY A 89 15.57 -7.49 -4.54
C GLY A 89 16.14 -8.30 -3.40
N LEU A 90 17.10 -9.19 -3.67
CA LEU A 90 17.77 -9.99 -2.66
C LEU A 90 18.61 -9.14 -1.70
N ILE A 91 19.34 -8.14 -2.22
CA ILE A 91 20.07 -7.16 -1.38
C ILE A 91 19.11 -6.45 -0.44
N SER A 92 17.99 -5.99 -0.97
CA SER A 92 16.94 -5.31 -0.21
C SER A 92 16.40 -6.20 0.91
N ALA A 93 16.07 -7.46 0.60
CA ALA A 93 15.59 -8.43 1.58
C ALA A 93 16.66 -8.75 2.64
N ALA A 94 17.93 -8.92 2.25
CA ALA A 94 19.02 -9.15 3.17
C ALA A 94 19.22 -7.97 4.16
N LEU A 95 19.09 -6.72 3.68
CA LEU A 95 19.09 -5.54 4.53
C LEU A 95 17.97 -5.58 5.58
N GLY A 96 16.76 -5.99 5.19
CA GLY A 96 15.64 -6.11 6.13
C GLY A 96 15.92 -7.13 7.23
N ILE A 97 16.39 -8.33 6.87
CA ILE A 97 16.79 -9.36 7.84
C ILE A 97 17.91 -8.83 8.74
N MET A 98 18.91 -8.17 8.17
CA MET A 98 20.03 -7.60 8.97
C MET A 98 19.53 -6.61 10.02
N PHE A 99 18.58 -5.73 9.68
CA PHE A 99 18.08 -4.74 10.63
C PHE A 99 17.16 -5.33 11.70
N ILE A 100 16.35 -6.36 11.40
CA ILE A 100 15.51 -7.01 12.42
C ILE A 100 16.33 -7.80 13.44
N THR A 101 17.53 -8.27 13.07
CA THR A 101 18.41 -8.99 14.01
C THR A 101 19.10 -8.09 15.03
N VAL A 102 18.99 -6.75 14.89
CA VAL A 102 19.51 -5.79 15.87
C VAL A 102 18.60 -5.73 17.09
N GLY A 103 19.14 -5.91 18.29
CA GLY A 103 18.37 -5.84 19.54
C GLY A 103 18.48 -7.10 20.38
N ALA A 104 17.52 -7.30 21.29
CA ALA A 104 17.43 -8.51 22.08
C ALA A 104 16.79 -9.65 21.27
N ALA A 105 17.40 -10.82 21.28
CA ALA A 105 16.83 -12.00 20.66
C ALA A 105 15.51 -12.42 21.34
N PRO A 106 14.45 -12.78 20.58
CA PRO A 106 13.15 -13.11 21.15
C PRO A 106 13.16 -14.33 22.08
N ILE A 107 14.07 -15.30 21.86
CA ILE A 107 14.08 -16.58 22.59
C ILE A 107 14.88 -16.49 23.89
N ASP A 108 16.11 -15.94 23.83
CA ASP A 108 17.08 -15.98 24.93
C ASP A 108 17.43 -14.61 25.52
N ALA A 109 16.81 -13.54 24.96
CA ALA A 109 17.04 -12.15 25.32
C ALA A 109 18.52 -11.68 25.20
N VAL A 110 19.36 -12.45 24.49
CA VAL A 110 20.75 -12.06 24.23
C VAL A 110 20.79 -10.85 23.29
N SER A 111 21.54 -9.83 23.68
CA SER A 111 21.70 -8.61 22.87
C SER A 111 22.55 -8.88 21.63
N ARG A 112 22.00 -8.66 20.44
CA ARG A 112 22.67 -8.81 19.15
C ARG A 112 22.89 -7.46 18.50
N TYR A 113 24.10 -7.22 18.01
CA TYR A 113 24.50 -6.01 17.24
C TYR A 113 24.14 -4.68 17.91
N THR A 114 24.13 -4.63 19.25
CA THR A 114 23.82 -3.41 19.99
C THR A 114 25.01 -2.48 20.17
N PHE A 115 26.23 -2.96 19.92
CA PHE A 115 27.48 -2.17 20.01
C PHE A 115 27.61 -1.36 21.30
N GLY A 116 27.00 -1.79 22.40
CA GLY A 116 27.00 -1.08 23.69
C GLY A 116 25.96 0.07 23.80
N PHE A 117 25.23 0.39 22.74
CA PHE A 117 24.20 1.44 22.80
C PHE A 117 22.90 0.89 23.39
N SER A 118 22.45 1.48 24.49
CA SER A 118 21.23 1.05 25.20
C SER A 118 19.96 1.21 24.33
N GLY A 119 19.92 2.21 23.45
CA GLY A 119 18.81 2.44 22.52
C GLY A 119 18.60 1.30 21.53
N LEU A 120 19.66 0.58 21.14
CA LEU A 120 19.59 -0.56 20.23
C LEU A 120 19.11 -1.85 20.90
N ARG A 121 19.07 -1.94 22.24
CA ARG A 121 18.60 -3.15 22.93
C ARG A 121 17.16 -3.51 22.63
N GLY A 122 16.29 -2.51 22.47
CA GLY A 122 14.90 -2.72 22.09
C GLY A 122 14.66 -2.93 20.58
N GLY A 123 15.72 -3.02 19.80
CA GLY A 123 15.63 -3.11 18.34
C GLY A 123 15.01 -1.88 17.68
N PHE A 124 14.74 -2.00 16.39
CA PHE A 124 14.05 -0.97 15.62
C PHE A 124 12.54 -1.27 15.60
N ASP A 125 11.75 -0.27 15.96
CA ASP A 125 10.30 -0.36 15.87
C ASP A 125 9.84 -0.35 14.41
N ILE A 126 8.90 -1.27 14.06
CA ILE A 126 8.42 -1.45 12.69
C ILE A 126 7.81 -0.19 12.09
N LEU A 127 7.03 0.58 12.89
CA LEU A 127 6.38 1.80 12.41
C LEU A 127 7.42 2.89 12.12
N THR A 128 8.47 3.00 12.96
CA THR A 128 9.55 3.96 12.74
C THR A 128 10.36 3.61 11.48
N VAL A 129 10.63 2.33 11.24
CA VAL A 129 11.26 1.83 10.00
C VAL A 129 10.42 2.17 8.77
N LEU A 130 9.11 1.89 8.80
CA LEU A 130 8.19 2.16 7.70
C LEU A 130 8.08 3.66 7.39
N VAL A 131 7.88 4.49 8.42
CA VAL A 131 7.79 5.95 8.26
C VAL A 131 9.10 6.50 7.71
N GLY A 132 10.25 6.02 8.20
CA GLY A 132 11.56 6.39 7.66
C GLY A 132 11.69 6.04 6.19
N LEU A 133 11.53 4.77 5.84
CA LEU A 133 11.72 4.24 4.49
C LEU A 133 10.76 4.84 3.44
N TYR A 134 9.51 5.12 3.81
CA TYR A 134 8.54 5.66 2.87
C TYR A 134 8.38 7.17 2.97
N ALA A 135 8.03 7.72 4.14
CA ALA A 135 7.71 9.13 4.25
C ALA A 135 8.95 10.02 4.15
N ILE A 136 9.96 9.76 4.98
CA ILE A 136 11.16 10.61 5.00
C ILE A 136 11.98 10.44 3.71
N SER A 137 12.12 9.22 3.18
CA SER A 137 12.84 9.00 1.93
C SER A 137 12.17 9.69 0.74
N GLU A 138 10.84 9.68 0.66
CA GLU A 138 10.07 10.39 -0.38
C GLU A 138 10.24 11.91 -0.27
N ILE A 139 10.23 12.44 0.96
CA ILE A 139 10.49 13.86 1.20
C ILE A 139 11.90 14.22 0.72
N LEU A 140 12.92 13.44 1.08
CA LEU A 140 14.31 13.67 0.65
C LEU A 140 14.43 13.58 -0.88
N SER A 141 13.81 12.58 -1.49
CA SER A 141 13.78 12.41 -2.95
C SER A 141 13.14 13.59 -3.66
N THR A 142 12.01 14.07 -3.14
CA THR A 142 11.30 15.24 -3.69
C THR A 142 12.11 16.52 -3.47
N ALA A 143 12.73 16.71 -2.30
CA ALA A 143 13.56 17.87 -1.97
C ALA A 143 14.81 17.95 -2.87
N ALA A 144 15.41 16.79 -3.20
CA ALA A 144 16.55 16.72 -4.12
C ALA A 144 16.19 17.08 -5.57
N ASN A 145 14.90 17.01 -5.95
CA ASN A 145 14.43 17.32 -7.30
C ASN A 145 13.76 18.72 -7.34
N LYS A 146 14.55 19.75 -7.70
CA LYS A 146 14.04 21.13 -7.79
C LYS A 146 12.80 21.30 -8.67
N LYS A 147 12.68 20.50 -9.76
CA LYS A 147 11.51 20.52 -10.65
C LYS A 147 10.28 19.92 -9.95
N ALA A 148 10.44 18.85 -9.17
CA ALA A 148 9.37 18.25 -8.38
C ALA A 148 8.93 19.16 -7.23
N LEU A 149 9.85 19.90 -6.64
CA LEU A 149 9.58 20.89 -5.59
C LEU A 149 8.75 22.06 -6.13
N ALA A 150 9.07 22.56 -7.33
CA ALA A 150 8.37 23.65 -8.00
C ALA A 150 7.04 23.23 -8.65
N ALA A 151 6.85 21.95 -8.93
CA ALA A 151 5.67 21.38 -9.62
C ALA A 151 4.35 21.46 -8.80
N GLY A 152 4.36 22.06 -7.64
CA GLY A 152 3.16 22.27 -6.81
C GLY A 152 2.16 23.32 -7.34
N SER A 153 2.45 23.95 -8.48
CA SER A 153 1.57 24.98 -9.11
C SER A 153 0.89 24.47 -10.39
N GLY A 154 0.42 23.22 -10.37
CA GLY A 154 -0.34 22.67 -11.50
C GLY A 154 -1.62 23.48 -11.76
N GLN A 155 -1.96 23.69 -13.04
CA GLN A 155 -3.21 24.34 -13.43
C GLN A 155 -4.38 23.70 -12.69
N VAL A 156 -5.11 24.49 -11.92
CA VAL A 156 -6.32 24.04 -11.24
C VAL A 156 -7.37 23.75 -12.30
N MET A 157 -7.63 22.49 -12.53
CA MET A 157 -8.74 22.09 -13.41
C MET A 157 -10.06 22.61 -12.83
N GLN A 158 -10.88 23.18 -13.68
CA GLN A 158 -12.24 23.58 -13.28
C GLN A 158 -13.09 22.32 -13.09
N PHE A 159 -13.50 22.09 -11.86
CA PHE A 159 -14.42 21.00 -11.52
C PHE A 159 -15.86 21.51 -11.68
N SER A 160 -16.46 21.29 -12.83
CA SER A 160 -17.88 21.53 -13.03
C SER A 160 -18.57 20.26 -13.51
N GLY A 161 -19.60 19.82 -12.81
CA GLY A 161 -20.36 18.61 -13.16
C GLY A 161 -21.42 18.28 -12.11
N LYS A 162 -22.44 17.52 -12.51
CA LYS A 162 -23.50 17.00 -11.63
C LYS A 162 -23.30 15.48 -11.42
N GLY A 163 -23.61 14.97 -10.23
CA GLY A 163 -23.52 13.56 -9.90
C GLY A 163 -22.08 13.05 -9.93
N PHE A 164 -21.82 11.92 -10.59
CA PHE A 164 -20.49 11.33 -10.77
C PHE A 164 -19.87 11.61 -12.16
N GLY A 165 -20.52 12.41 -12.98
CA GLY A 165 -20.01 12.80 -14.31
C GLY A 165 -20.14 11.71 -15.39
N PHE A 166 -20.76 10.59 -15.12
CA PHE A 166 -21.04 9.51 -16.08
C PHE A 166 -22.46 8.98 -15.93
N THR A 167 -22.96 8.31 -16.97
CA THR A 167 -24.34 7.82 -17.06
C THR A 167 -24.47 6.39 -16.54
N LEU A 168 -25.69 5.99 -16.14
CA LEU A 168 -26.00 4.62 -15.75
C LEU A 168 -25.66 3.60 -16.85
N LYS A 169 -25.86 3.97 -18.12
CA LYS A 169 -25.50 3.12 -19.28
C LYS A 169 -24.00 2.88 -19.34
N GLU A 170 -23.18 3.93 -19.14
CA GLU A 170 -21.72 3.81 -19.08
C GLU A 170 -21.31 2.95 -17.89
N PHE A 171 -21.93 3.13 -16.73
CA PHE A 171 -21.68 2.30 -15.55
C PHE A 171 -21.92 0.81 -15.82
N LEU A 172 -23.12 0.47 -16.33
CA LEU A 172 -23.50 -0.92 -16.60
C LEU A 172 -22.65 -1.56 -17.71
N SER A 173 -22.13 -0.77 -18.65
CA SER A 173 -21.22 -1.26 -19.68
C SER A 173 -19.90 -1.77 -19.13
N GLN A 174 -19.48 -1.30 -17.95
CA GLN A 174 -18.22 -1.64 -17.32
C GLN A 174 -18.26 -2.89 -16.41
N LYS A 175 -19.41 -3.57 -16.29
CA LYS A 175 -19.59 -4.69 -15.36
C LYS A 175 -18.54 -5.80 -15.50
N TRP A 176 -18.16 -6.16 -16.72
CA TRP A 176 -17.16 -7.19 -16.96
C TRP A 176 -15.73 -6.70 -16.75
N ASN A 177 -15.43 -5.46 -17.14
CA ASN A 177 -14.14 -4.83 -16.87
C ASN A 177 -13.92 -4.73 -15.36
N PHE A 178 -14.94 -4.30 -14.61
CA PHE A 178 -14.93 -4.27 -13.16
C PHE A 178 -14.66 -5.65 -12.56
N LEU A 179 -15.48 -6.66 -12.91
CA LEU A 179 -15.37 -7.99 -12.28
C LEU A 179 -14.02 -8.64 -12.52
N ILE A 180 -13.53 -8.61 -13.77
CA ILE A 180 -12.22 -9.17 -14.12
C ILE A 180 -11.11 -8.44 -13.37
N SER A 181 -11.16 -7.11 -13.32
CA SER A 181 -10.15 -6.30 -12.65
C SER A 181 -10.16 -6.48 -11.14
N ALA A 182 -11.35 -6.58 -10.52
CA ALA A 182 -11.48 -6.82 -9.10
C ALA A 182 -10.96 -8.22 -8.70
N LEU A 183 -11.22 -9.25 -9.53
CA LEU A 183 -10.66 -10.58 -9.34
C LEU A 183 -9.13 -10.58 -9.46
N ILE A 184 -8.58 -9.90 -10.47
CA ILE A 184 -7.12 -9.73 -10.61
C ILE A 184 -6.56 -9.01 -9.39
N GLY A 185 -7.19 -7.91 -8.96
CA GLY A 185 -6.77 -7.15 -7.80
C GLY A 185 -6.72 -8.00 -6.53
N THR A 186 -7.83 -8.67 -6.22
CA THR A 186 -7.90 -9.54 -5.03
C THR A 186 -6.89 -10.69 -5.12
N GLY A 187 -6.77 -11.35 -6.28
CA GLY A 187 -5.82 -12.45 -6.47
C GLY A 187 -4.36 -12.03 -6.30
N ILE A 188 -3.99 -10.86 -6.84
CA ILE A 188 -2.64 -10.29 -6.65
C ILE A 188 -2.44 -9.85 -5.21
N GLY A 189 -3.48 -9.31 -4.55
CA GLY A 189 -3.40 -8.89 -3.15
C GLY A 189 -3.05 -10.03 -2.19
N VAL A 190 -3.55 -11.25 -2.46
CA VAL A 190 -3.21 -12.43 -1.65
C VAL A 190 -1.72 -12.79 -1.71
N LEU A 191 -1.04 -12.38 -2.78
CA LEU A 191 0.39 -12.67 -2.95
C LEU A 191 1.24 -11.63 -2.19
N PRO A 192 2.04 -12.05 -1.19
CA PRO A 192 2.83 -11.12 -0.40
C PRO A 192 3.78 -10.26 -1.24
N GLY A 193 3.84 -8.98 -0.90
CA GLY A 193 4.80 -8.03 -1.48
C GLY A 193 4.49 -7.47 -2.86
N ILE A 194 3.50 -7.98 -3.58
CA ILE A 194 3.19 -7.52 -4.95
C ILE A 194 2.40 -6.20 -4.91
N GLY A 195 1.36 -6.14 -4.10
CA GLY A 195 0.58 -4.93 -3.85
C GLY A 195 -0.17 -4.34 -5.05
N GLY A 196 -0.81 -3.19 -4.78
CA GLY A 196 -1.70 -2.50 -5.72
C GLY A 196 -1.03 -1.96 -6.99
N ALA A 197 0.28 -1.70 -6.96
CA ALA A 197 1.01 -1.21 -8.14
C ALA A 197 1.04 -2.22 -9.29
N THR A 198 1.27 -3.49 -8.97
CA THR A 198 1.27 -4.56 -9.98
C THR A 198 -0.13 -4.92 -10.40
N SER A 199 -1.08 -5.00 -9.46
CA SER A 199 -2.46 -5.37 -9.77
C SER A 199 -3.13 -4.38 -10.74
N ASN A 200 -2.90 -3.07 -10.51
CA ASN A 200 -3.48 -2.04 -11.36
C ASN A 200 -2.93 -2.06 -12.79
N LEU A 201 -1.62 -2.24 -12.97
CA LEU A 201 -0.98 -2.37 -14.27
C LEU A 201 -1.39 -3.65 -15.00
N LEU A 202 -1.46 -4.77 -14.26
CA LEU A 202 -1.88 -6.06 -14.83
C LEU A 202 -3.32 -6.01 -15.29
N ALA A 203 -4.23 -5.51 -14.45
CA ALA A 203 -5.64 -5.38 -14.82
C ALA A 203 -5.84 -4.46 -16.03
N TYR A 204 -5.18 -3.31 -16.05
CA TYR A 204 -5.19 -2.40 -17.20
C TYR A 204 -4.77 -3.12 -18.49
N THR A 205 -3.66 -3.87 -18.43
CA THR A 205 -3.13 -4.62 -19.58
C THR A 205 -4.07 -5.72 -20.03
N VAL A 206 -4.64 -6.49 -19.09
CA VAL A 206 -5.59 -7.58 -19.40
C VAL A 206 -6.85 -7.02 -20.05
N ILE A 207 -7.44 -5.95 -19.50
CA ILE A 207 -8.64 -5.34 -20.07
C ILE A 207 -8.35 -4.72 -21.43
N LYS A 208 -7.21 -4.04 -21.59
CA LYS A 208 -6.77 -3.52 -22.89
C LYS A 208 -6.68 -4.63 -23.94
N ASN A 209 -6.03 -5.76 -23.62
CA ASN A 209 -5.85 -6.87 -24.56
C ASN A 209 -7.18 -7.60 -24.89
N LYS A 210 -8.15 -7.58 -23.99
CA LYS A 210 -9.49 -8.13 -24.20
C LYS A 210 -10.45 -7.17 -24.90
N SER A 211 -10.10 -5.88 -24.98
CA SER A 211 -10.96 -4.87 -25.59
C SER A 211 -11.08 -5.05 -27.10
N LYS A 212 -12.24 -4.69 -27.63
CA LYS A 212 -12.43 -4.59 -29.09
C LYS A 212 -11.75 -3.37 -29.72
N THR A 213 -11.29 -2.43 -28.88
CA THR A 213 -10.65 -1.17 -29.30
C THR A 213 -9.42 -0.88 -28.44
N PRO A 214 -8.40 -1.77 -28.45
CA PRO A 214 -7.22 -1.64 -27.60
C PRO A 214 -6.40 -0.38 -27.89
N GLU A 215 -6.49 0.17 -29.08
CA GLU A 215 -5.85 1.41 -29.51
C GLU A 215 -6.38 2.66 -28.82
N LYS A 216 -7.58 2.59 -28.23
CA LYS A 216 -8.17 3.70 -27.47
C LYS A 216 -7.62 3.81 -26.05
N PHE A 217 -7.00 2.76 -25.52
CA PHE A 217 -6.38 2.81 -24.21
C PHE A 217 -5.18 3.76 -24.22
N GLY A 218 -5.11 4.61 -23.20
CA GLY A 218 -4.14 5.71 -23.11
C GLY A 218 -4.61 7.01 -23.79
N THR A 219 -5.80 7.01 -24.41
CA THR A 219 -6.35 8.22 -25.04
C THR A 219 -7.42 8.91 -24.17
N GLY A 220 -7.80 8.35 -23.03
CA GLY A 220 -8.83 8.89 -22.16
C GLY A 220 -10.18 8.22 -22.33
N ILE A 221 -10.24 6.93 -22.09
CA ILE A 221 -11.47 6.14 -22.01
C ILE A 221 -11.72 5.71 -20.56
N ILE A 222 -12.97 5.45 -20.23
CA ILE A 222 -13.34 5.04 -18.88
C ILE A 222 -12.87 3.63 -18.55
N ASP A 223 -12.77 2.75 -19.56
CA ASP A 223 -12.38 1.34 -19.41
C ASP A 223 -11.03 1.19 -18.71
N GLY A 224 -10.03 2.00 -19.06
CA GLY A 224 -8.71 1.98 -18.44
C GLY A 224 -8.73 2.47 -16.99
N VAL A 225 -9.54 3.49 -16.69
CA VAL A 225 -9.73 4.00 -15.32
C VAL A 225 -10.44 2.95 -14.47
N VAL A 226 -11.50 2.34 -14.98
CA VAL A 226 -12.25 1.25 -14.31
C VAL A 226 -11.33 0.08 -14.00
N ALA A 227 -10.55 -0.37 -14.98
CA ALA A 227 -9.65 -1.50 -14.82
C ALA A 227 -8.63 -1.27 -13.70
N SER A 228 -7.95 -0.13 -13.75
CA SER A 228 -6.89 0.19 -12.79
C SER A 228 -7.42 0.43 -11.38
N GLU A 229 -8.50 1.21 -11.23
CA GLU A 229 -9.04 1.55 -9.92
C GLU A 229 -9.73 0.38 -9.24
N SER A 230 -10.49 -0.43 -9.99
CA SER A 230 -11.13 -1.63 -9.43
C SER A 230 -10.09 -2.61 -8.91
N ALA A 231 -9.03 -2.88 -9.66
CA ALA A 231 -7.99 -3.81 -9.25
C ALA A 231 -7.19 -3.29 -8.06
N ASN A 232 -6.71 -2.04 -8.14
CA ASN A 232 -5.96 -1.43 -7.06
C ASN A 232 -6.70 -1.50 -5.72
N ASN A 233 -7.98 -1.18 -5.72
CA ASN A 233 -8.78 -1.13 -4.51
C ASN A 233 -9.24 -2.53 -4.04
N ALA A 234 -9.52 -3.46 -4.94
CA ALA A 234 -9.80 -4.86 -4.57
C ALA A 234 -8.58 -5.57 -3.97
N THR A 235 -7.36 -5.13 -4.31
CA THR A 235 -6.11 -5.62 -3.72
C THR A 235 -6.08 -5.44 -2.20
N ILE A 236 -6.74 -4.41 -1.66
CA ILE A 236 -6.79 -4.14 -0.21
C ILE A 236 -7.39 -5.34 0.53
N GLY A 237 -8.55 -5.82 0.08
CA GLY A 237 -9.17 -7.02 0.67
C GLY A 237 -8.31 -8.27 0.47
N GLY A 238 -7.72 -8.43 -0.72
CA GLY A 238 -6.79 -9.53 -1.01
C GLY A 238 -5.59 -9.56 -0.06
N ALA A 239 -4.95 -8.42 0.17
CA ALA A 239 -3.77 -8.30 1.03
C ALA A 239 -4.07 -8.52 2.53
N MET A 240 -5.31 -8.27 2.95
CA MET A 240 -5.77 -8.57 4.31
C MET A 240 -5.93 -10.07 4.58
N ILE A 241 -6.14 -10.89 3.55
CA ILE A 241 -6.31 -12.34 3.71
C ILE A 241 -5.05 -12.96 4.35
N PRO A 242 -3.86 -12.92 3.73
CA PRO A 242 -2.66 -13.49 4.34
C PRO A 242 -2.26 -12.78 5.64
N LEU A 243 -2.50 -11.48 5.77
CA LEU A 243 -2.26 -10.75 7.02
C LEU A 243 -3.01 -11.35 8.18
N LEU A 244 -4.34 -11.47 8.09
CA LEU A 244 -5.16 -11.93 9.20
C LEU A 244 -5.05 -13.45 9.42
N THR A 245 -4.83 -14.25 8.36
CA THR A 245 -4.82 -15.71 8.45
C THR A 245 -3.45 -16.31 8.74
N LEU A 246 -2.37 -15.67 8.31
CA LEU A 246 -0.99 -16.18 8.41
C LEU A 246 -0.05 -15.21 9.13
N GLY A 247 -0.48 -13.98 9.41
CA GLY A 247 0.40 -12.93 9.93
C GLY A 247 1.36 -12.36 8.89
N ILE A 248 1.12 -12.60 7.60
CA ILE A 248 2.01 -12.20 6.51
C ILE A 248 1.37 -11.05 5.75
N PRO A 249 1.94 -9.83 5.79
CA PRO A 249 1.36 -8.69 5.09
C PRO A 249 1.49 -8.83 3.57
N GLY A 250 0.42 -8.49 2.85
CA GLY A 250 0.40 -8.52 1.39
C GLY A 250 1.10 -7.33 0.72
N ASP A 251 1.16 -6.20 1.43
CA ASP A 251 1.76 -4.96 0.94
C ASP A 251 2.23 -4.05 2.10
N ALA A 252 2.74 -2.87 1.77
CA ALA A 252 3.21 -1.90 2.76
C ALA A 252 2.12 -1.38 3.71
N ALA A 253 0.90 -1.22 3.24
CA ALA A 253 -0.21 -0.74 4.06
C ALA A 253 -0.63 -1.81 5.08
N THR A 254 -0.71 -3.06 4.66
CA THR A 254 -0.99 -4.20 5.53
C THR A 254 0.17 -4.48 6.50
N ALA A 255 1.42 -4.19 6.12
CA ALA A 255 2.56 -4.25 7.05
C ALA A 255 2.45 -3.20 8.16
N MET A 256 2.04 -1.97 7.85
CA MET A 256 1.75 -0.95 8.88
C MET A 256 0.59 -1.37 9.78
N LEU A 257 -0.45 -1.96 9.22
CA LEU A 257 -1.59 -2.46 9.99
C LEU A 257 -1.17 -3.62 10.91
N LEU A 258 -0.30 -4.51 10.45
CA LEU A 258 0.31 -5.56 11.27
C LEU A 258 1.01 -4.96 12.48
N GLY A 259 1.87 -3.96 12.28
CA GLY A 259 2.53 -3.25 13.36
C GLY A 259 1.54 -2.63 14.34
N GLY A 260 0.47 -2.00 13.84
CA GLY A 260 -0.60 -1.46 14.67
C GLY A 260 -1.31 -2.53 15.52
N LEU A 261 -1.61 -3.69 14.95
CA LEU A 261 -2.24 -4.81 15.68
C LEU A 261 -1.31 -5.35 16.79
N ILE A 262 -0.02 -5.53 16.47
CA ILE A 262 0.98 -6.02 17.44
C ILE A 262 1.12 -5.06 18.63
N VAL A 263 1.18 -3.76 18.39
CA VAL A 263 1.25 -2.73 19.47
C VAL A 263 0.03 -2.82 20.41
N HIS A 264 -1.12 -3.22 19.89
CA HIS A 264 -2.33 -3.44 20.69
C HIS A 264 -2.42 -4.85 21.30
N GLY A 265 -1.35 -5.64 21.23
CA GLY A 265 -1.29 -7.00 21.76
C GLY A 265 -2.06 -8.03 20.95
N VAL A 266 -2.47 -7.68 19.73
CA VAL A 266 -3.19 -8.56 18.81
C VAL A 266 -2.20 -9.15 17.81
N GLN A 267 -1.98 -10.47 17.89
CA GLN A 267 -1.12 -11.18 16.94
C GLN A 267 -1.95 -11.75 15.79
N PRO A 268 -1.81 -11.25 14.56
CA PRO A 268 -2.43 -11.83 13.38
C PRO A 268 -1.92 -13.25 13.11
N GLY A 269 -2.82 -14.09 12.65
CA GLY A 269 -2.55 -15.50 12.39
C GLY A 269 -3.83 -16.33 12.50
N PRO A 270 -3.78 -17.64 12.25
CA PRO A 270 -4.99 -18.45 12.19
C PRO A 270 -5.72 -18.55 13.53
N LEU A 271 -4.99 -18.47 14.66
CA LEU A 271 -5.59 -18.46 16.00
C LEU A 271 -6.42 -17.19 16.27
N LEU A 272 -6.14 -16.08 15.57
CA LEU A 272 -6.87 -14.82 15.72
C LEU A 272 -8.39 -15.01 15.52
N PHE A 273 -8.78 -15.88 14.57
CA PHE A 273 -10.18 -16.15 14.24
C PHE A 273 -10.93 -16.88 15.36
N THR A 274 -10.22 -17.57 16.24
CA THR A 274 -10.78 -18.31 17.37
C THR A 274 -10.61 -17.60 18.71
N THR A 275 -9.48 -16.94 18.93
CA THR A 275 -9.17 -16.25 20.20
C THR A 275 -9.76 -14.84 20.28
N HIS A 276 -9.78 -14.12 19.16
CA HIS A 276 -10.26 -12.73 19.07
C HIS A 276 -11.15 -12.51 17.84
N PRO A 277 -12.27 -13.27 17.71
CA PRO A 277 -13.18 -13.11 16.56
C PRO A 277 -13.79 -11.70 16.49
N ASP A 278 -13.98 -11.05 17.64
CA ASP A 278 -14.43 -9.66 17.76
C ASP A 278 -13.51 -8.68 17.02
N VAL A 279 -12.19 -8.86 17.13
CA VAL A 279 -11.20 -8.06 16.40
C VAL A 279 -11.30 -8.31 14.89
N VAL A 280 -11.39 -9.56 14.45
CA VAL A 280 -11.50 -9.93 13.03
C VAL A 280 -12.73 -9.30 12.39
N TYR A 281 -13.91 -9.54 12.99
CA TYR A 281 -15.15 -8.98 12.47
C TYR A 281 -15.23 -7.46 12.65
N GLY A 282 -14.59 -6.92 13.70
CA GLY A 282 -14.40 -5.49 13.89
C GLY A 282 -13.60 -4.86 12.74
N VAL A 283 -12.50 -5.50 12.30
CA VAL A 283 -11.72 -5.06 11.14
C VAL A 283 -12.56 -5.10 9.87
N PHE A 284 -13.33 -6.16 9.61
CA PHE A 284 -14.21 -6.24 8.45
C PHE A 284 -15.24 -5.12 8.44
N ALA A 285 -15.90 -4.89 9.57
CA ALA A 285 -16.88 -3.81 9.71
C ALA A 285 -16.22 -2.43 9.53
N ALA A 286 -15.06 -2.22 10.13
CA ALA A 286 -14.30 -0.97 9.99
C ALA A 286 -13.90 -0.69 8.54
N MET A 287 -13.49 -1.72 7.79
CA MET A 287 -13.17 -1.57 6.37
C MET A 287 -14.40 -1.16 5.54
N VAL A 288 -15.56 -1.73 5.82
CA VAL A 288 -16.82 -1.33 5.15
C VAL A 288 -17.16 0.13 5.47
N VAL A 289 -17.13 0.49 6.77
CA VAL A 289 -17.41 1.86 7.21
C VAL A 289 -16.41 2.85 6.62
N ALA A 290 -15.12 2.51 6.63
CA ALA A 290 -14.05 3.32 6.02
C ALA A 290 -14.29 3.53 4.51
N SER A 291 -14.74 2.49 3.79
CA SER A 291 -15.07 2.57 2.36
C SER A 291 -16.25 3.50 2.10
N ILE A 292 -17.28 3.46 2.94
CA ILE A 292 -18.43 4.37 2.84
C ILE A 292 -17.98 5.81 3.14
N LEU A 293 -17.20 6.01 4.20
CA LEU A 293 -16.67 7.32 4.53
C LEU A 293 -15.74 7.84 3.42
N MET A 294 -14.92 6.98 2.82
CA MET A 294 -14.06 7.33 1.70
C MET A 294 -14.86 7.91 0.53
N ILE A 295 -15.92 7.24 0.08
CA ILE A 295 -16.73 7.76 -1.05
C ILE A 295 -17.41 9.08 -0.67
N LEU A 296 -17.90 9.23 0.56
CA LEU A 296 -18.49 10.49 1.05
C LEU A 296 -17.46 11.61 1.07
N VAL A 297 -16.28 11.36 1.66
CA VAL A 297 -15.19 12.35 1.71
C VAL A 297 -14.71 12.70 0.30
N GLN A 298 -14.62 11.74 -0.61
CA GLN A 298 -14.26 12.03 -2.00
C GLN A 298 -15.33 12.86 -2.70
N MET A 299 -16.60 12.56 -2.52
CA MET A 299 -17.68 13.34 -3.14
C MET A 299 -17.72 14.79 -2.68
N PHE A 300 -17.64 15.01 -1.37
CA PHE A 300 -17.77 16.34 -0.79
C PHE A 300 -16.44 17.07 -0.65
N GLY A 301 -15.37 16.34 -0.32
CA GLY A 301 -14.05 16.86 -0.03
C GLY A 301 -13.19 17.19 -1.26
N LEU A 302 -13.51 16.65 -2.44
CA LEU A 302 -12.68 16.76 -3.64
C LEU A 302 -12.35 18.22 -3.99
N ARG A 303 -13.32 19.12 -3.86
CA ARG A 303 -13.14 20.57 -4.08
C ARG A 303 -12.21 21.21 -3.06
N LEU A 304 -12.26 20.75 -1.81
CA LEU A 304 -11.41 21.25 -0.72
C LEU A 304 -9.98 20.72 -0.88
N PHE A 305 -9.82 19.42 -1.12
CA PHE A 305 -8.51 18.79 -1.33
C PHE A 305 -7.78 19.33 -2.56
N ALA A 306 -8.51 19.66 -3.63
CA ALA A 306 -7.92 20.33 -4.79
C ALA A 306 -7.30 21.71 -4.43
N LYS A 307 -7.79 22.40 -3.39
CA LYS A 307 -7.16 23.63 -2.90
C LYS A 307 -5.86 23.38 -2.14
N VAL A 308 -5.77 22.25 -1.40
CA VAL A 308 -4.54 21.85 -0.68
C VAL A 308 -3.40 21.57 -1.66
N LEU A 309 -3.70 21.04 -2.85
CA LEU A 309 -2.70 20.81 -3.90
C LEU A 309 -2.06 22.11 -4.43
N LYS A 310 -2.67 23.28 -4.14
CA LYS A 310 -2.08 24.59 -4.46
C LYS A 310 -0.99 25.00 -3.46
N VAL A 311 -0.95 24.38 -2.28
CA VAL A 311 0.07 24.70 -1.27
C VAL A 311 1.41 24.17 -1.79
N PRO A 312 2.42 25.06 -1.90
CA PRO A 312 3.74 24.64 -2.38
C PRO A 312 4.33 23.53 -1.49
N LYS A 313 4.92 22.54 -2.12
CA LYS A 313 5.50 21.38 -1.42
C LYS A 313 6.55 21.78 -0.38
N TYR A 314 7.25 22.88 -0.57
CA TYR A 314 8.26 23.38 0.37
C TYR A 314 7.67 23.78 1.74
N TYR A 315 6.38 24.10 1.83
CA TYR A 315 5.69 24.28 3.12
C TYR A 315 5.20 22.95 3.72
N LEU A 316 4.69 22.06 2.86
CA LEU A 316 4.11 20.80 3.33
C LEU A 316 5.17 19.85 3.87
N MET A 317 6.35 19.79 3.25
CA MET A 317 7.41 18.84 3.63
C MET A 317 7.93 19.03 5.06
N PRO A 318 8.29 20.26 5.51
CA PRO A 318 8.72 20.46 6.88
C PRO A 318 7.63 20.10 7.90
N ILE A 319 6.38 20.41 7.60
CA ILE A 319 5.24 20.03 8.47
C ILE A 319 5.15 18.52 8.61
N ILE A 320 5.25 17.77 7.50
CA ILE A 320 5.18 16.30 7.52
C ILE A 320 6.36 15.73 8.31
N ILE A 321 7.59 16.26 8.15
CA ILE A 321 8.75 15.80 8.92
C ILE A 321 8.51 15.96 10.43
N VAL A 322 8.05 17.14 10.84
CA VAL A 322 7.76 17.40 12.27
C VAL A 322 6.71 16.41 12.79
N LEU A 323 5.62 16.19 12.03
CA LEU A 323 4.58 15.24 12.43
C LEU A 323 5.11 13.79 12.50
N CYS A 324 5.99 13.38 11.57
CA CYS A 324 6.63 12.07 11.60
C CYS A 324 7.52 11.89 12.85
N VAL A 325 8.33 12.90 13.18
CA VAL A 325 9.22 12.84 14.35
C VAL A 325 8.42 12.84 15.66
N VAL A 326 7.40 13.69 15.76
CA VAL A 326 6.50 13.70 16.93
C VAL A 326 5.77 12.37 17.07
N GLY A 327 5.26 11.83 15.95
CA GLY A 327 4.61 10.52 15.93
C GLY A 327 5.52 9.39 16.40
N ALA A 328 6.77 9.35 15.91
CA ALA A 328 7.76 8.36 16.34
C ALA A 328 8.08 8.44 17.82
N PHE A 329 8.26 9.65 18.34
CA PHE A 329 8.48 9.83 19.78
C PHE A 329 7.28 9.37 20.60
N ALA A 330 6.08 9.69 20.14
CA ALA A 330 4.84 9.36 20.85
C ALA A 330 4.55 7.85 20.95
N LEU A 331 5.09 7.03 20.04
CA LEU A 331 4.90 5.57 20.06
C LEU A 331 5.49 4.92 21.32
N ASN A 332 6.75 5.18 21.60
CA ASN A 332 7.50 4.49 22.64
C ASN A 332 8.17 5.43 23.65
N ASN A 333 7.98 6.76 23.53
CA ASN A 333 8.67 7.79 24.30
C ASN A 333 10.20 7.65 24.27
N ARG A 334 10.78 7.18 23.14
CA ARG A 334 12.21 6.98 22.97
C ARG A 334 12.76 7.96 21.92
N LEU A 335 13.76 8.74 22.30
CA LEU A 335 14.51 9.58 21.34
C LEU A 335 15.21 8.76 20.26
N PHE A 336 15.53 7.50 20.56
CA PHE A 336 16.10 6.58 19.60
C PHE A 336 15.19 6.38 18.37
N ASP A 337 13.87 6.34 18.55
CA ASP A 337 12.91 6.19 17.46
C ASP A 337 12.90 7.41 16.52
N CYS A 338 13.13 8.61 17.05
CA CYS A 338 13.31 9.82 16.23
C CYS A 338 14.58 9.73 15.35
N TRP A 339 15.67 9.23 15.88
CA TRP A 339 16.90 8.99 15.11
C TRP A 339 16.73 7.86 14.09
N SER A 340 16.00 6.82 14.47
CA SER A 340 15.69 5.68 13.60
C SER A 340 14.92 6.12 12.35
N ILE A 341 13.92 7.01 12.48
CA ILE A 341 13.19 7.56 11.32
C ILE A 341 14.13 8.28 10.35
N ILE A 342 15.05 9.10 10.86
CA ILE A 342 16.02 9.84 10.03
C ILE A 342 16.95 8.85 9.35
N PHE A 343 17.49 7.89 10.09
CA PHE A 343 18.39 6.85 9.58
C PHE A 343 17.73 6.05 8.46
N PHE A 344 16.54 5.50 8.69
CA PHE A 344 15.82 4.74 7.66
C PHE A 344 15.34 5.62 6.50
N GLY A 345 15.10 6.90 6.73
CA GLY A 345 14.86 7.88 5.68
C GLY A 345 16.04 8.04 4.74
N LEU A 346 17.25 8.13 5.28
CA LEU A 346 18.49 8.19 4.49
C LEU A 346 18.74 6.86 3.76
N VAL A 347 18.53 5.73 4.44
CA VAL A 347 18.63 4.39 3.81
C VAL A 347 17.66 4.26 2.65
N GLY A 348 16.39 4.61 2.84
CA GLY A 348 15.37 4.56 1.78
C GLY A 348 15.69 5.49 0.62
N TYR A 349 16.18 6.69 0.90
CA TYR A 349 16.63 7.63 -0.14
C TYR A 349 17.81 7.07 -0.93
N ALA A 350 18.83 6.50 -0.26
CA ALA A 350 19.96 5.86 -0.92
C ALA A 350 19.50 4.67 -1.78
N MET A 351 18.63 3.81 -1.25
CA MET A 351 18.06 2.68 -2.00
C MET A 351 17.34 3.16 -3.27
N SER A 352 16.55 4.24 -3.18
CA SER A 352 15.88 4.84 -4.33
C SER A 352 16.86 5.36 -5.38
N LYS A 353 18.00 5.93 -4.96
CA LYS A 353 19.07 6.39 -5.87
C LYS A 353 19.74 5.26 -6.65
N PHE A 354 19.83 4.09 -6.05
CA PHE A 354 20.43 2.91 -6.68
C PHE A 354 19.40 1.99 -7.33
N ASP A 355 18.13 2.42 -7.46
CA ASP A 355 17.02 1.60 -7.95
C ASP A 355 16.88 0.28 -7.17
N ILE A 356 17.10 0.30 -5.87
CA ILE A 356 16.88 -0.84 -4.96
C ILE A 356 15.45 -0.72 -4.42
N PRO A 357 14.57 -1.72 -4.61
CA PRO A 357 13.20 -1.65 -4.17
C PRO A 357 13.09 -1.71 -2.65
N LEU A 358 12.19 -0.89 -2.06
CA LEU A 358 11.99 -0.85 -0.61
C LEU A 358 11.13 -2.00 -0.07
N ALA A 359 10.17 -2.48 -0.88
CA ALA A 359 9.22 -3.49 -0.47
C ALA A 359 9.87 -4.79 0.06
N PRO A 360 10.88 -5.39 -0.60
CA PRO A 360 11.56 -6.57 -0.07
C PRO A 360 12.22 -6.35 1.29
N MET A 361 12.82 -5.17 1.52
CA MET A 361 13.43 -4.84 2.81
C MET A 361 12.40 -4.83 3.94
N ILE A 362 11.26 -4.22 3.70
CA ILE A 362 10.20 -4.11 4.70
C ILE A 362 9.61 -5.47 5.01
N MET A 363 9.29 -6.24 3.96
CA MET A 363 8.71 -7.55 4.14
C MET A 363 9.65 -8.52 4.86
N SER A 364 10.94 -8.50 4.52
CA SER A 364 11.93 -9.31 5.22
C SER A 364 12.20 -8.82 6.64
N PHE A 365 12.09 -7.52 6.90
CA PHE A 365 12.12 -6.99 8.26
C PHE A 365 10.95 -7.50 9.09
N VAL A 366 9.72 -7.49 8.54
CA VAL A 366 8.50 -8.00 9.21
C VAL A 366 8.56 -9.50 9.42
N LEU A 367 8.95 -10.27 8.40
CA LEU A 367 8.99 -11.73 8.45
C LEU A 367 10.23 -12.28 9.16
N GLY A 368 11.24 -11.43 9.41
CA GLY A 368 12.50 -11.86 10.00
C GLY A 368 12.39 -12.41 11.43
N GLU A 369 11.32 -12.06 12.16
CA GLU A 369 11.02 -12.66 13.47
C GLU A 369 10.55 -14.11 13.36
N THR A 370 9.98 -14.51 12.21
CA THR A 370 9.46 -15.87 11.95
C THR A 370 10.46 -16.78 11.26
N ILE A 371 11.60 -16.24 10.83
CA ILE A 371 12.73 -16.92 10.19
C ILE A 371 13.88 -17.09 11.16
#